data_836db8ebb95dcf7e939ca87e29b9b223
#
_entry.id   836db8ebb95dcf7e939ca87e29b9b223
#
_cell.length_a   1.000
_cell.length_b   1.000
_cell.length_c   1.000
_cell.angle_alpha   90.00
_cell.angle_beta   90.00
_cell.angle_gamma   90.00
#
_symmetry.space_group_name_H-M   'P 1'
#
loop_
_entity.id
_entity.type
_entity.pdbx_description
1 polymer ?
#
loop_
_entity_poly.entity_id
_entity_poly.type
_entity_poly.pdbx_seq_one_letter_code
_entity_poly.pdbx_strand_id
1 'polypeptide(L)'
;MNIFFCIVITTYSSAHKVYTATKDTRFIFGMKILDEVHHLTTNNMRLAHTTKKYIQMLNISSVKQLSLTATLKQLESMCDDGIVVSNDNVEYFGEIIDRKCLLWAINENIICDYVIQTIITNEEQLEQQLSRFHIIEENDKRLFLSAFASLKSIFDGHSHHLLIYSNNKDNSLKLIQYIKMLLDDNYFDIPDLYYSNYHSEMKSKDQKEIINNFEKAKFGIITCVYCLGEGYDNHNIDAVVFAENMSSNIRIVQSSLRASRKNKHQPNKITKIILPILNKDDWLENNNNPDLKKVREVIYQMGLEDETITQKIKVFNIEVKKHIISISKKYIVDVDNFGDYDDELTTKLRLKTIKRTTLGTSYEKARKIIVSKNIKNKEEYFELCEKDNRLSIEPELTYNGQFTNWIEYLSIERIYYDLETCIEKVNELLILHNEIKKHYLDLSIVCKELCELDNIFPPNGLWVEYYNVKDLRDIIIIVNKKKKMGAII
;
A
#
# COMPACT_ATOMS: atom_id res chain seq x y z
N MET A 1 -2.78 51.33 23.73
CA MET A 1 -3.58 50.26 23.10
C MET A 1 -2.92 48.95 23.45
N ASN A 2 -3.50 48.19 24.39
CA ASN A 2 -2.92 46.90 24.76
C ASN A 2 -3.27 45.89 23.64
N ILE A 3 -2.25 45.47 22.92
CA ILE A 3 -2.42 44.43 21.91
C ILE A 3 -2.40 43.09 22.63
N PHE A 4 -3.57 42.42 22.71
CA PHE A 4 -3.66 41.05 23.23
C PHE A 4 -3.42 40.06 22.08
N PHE A 5 -2.38 39.27 22.22
CA PHE A 5 -2.17 38.14 21.33
C PHE A 5 -2.91 36.93 21.91
N CYS A 6 -3.74 36.27 21.11
CA CYS A 6 -4.37 35.00 21.42
C CYS A 6 -3.88 33.94 20.45
N ILE A 7 -3.24 32.90 20.98
CA ILE A 7 -2.83 31.72 20.20
C ILE A 7 -3.67 30.54 20.68
N VAL A 8 -4.37 29.90 19.76
CA VAL A 8 -5.13 28.68 20.01
C VAL A 8 -4.46 27.52 19.29
N ILE A 9 -4.02 26.52 20.04
CA ILE A 9 -3.48 25.26 19.48
C ILE A 9 -4.52 24.18 19.71
N THR A 10 -4.91 23.49 18.64
CA THR A 10 -5.93 22.43 18.69
C THR A 10 -5.59 21.30 17.73
N THR A 11 -6.05 20.09 18.04
CA THR A 11 -6.04 18.98 17.11
C THR A 11 -7.27 19.04 16.19
N TYR A 12 -7.23 18.41 15.02
CA TYR A 12 -8.40 18.33 14.14
C TYR A 12 -9.61 17.68 14.82
N SER A 13 -9.40 16.66 15.64
CA SER A 13 -10.48 16.02 16.41
C SER A 13 -11.17 16.96 17.40
N SER A 14 -10.51 18.02 17.85
CA SER A 14 -11.02 19.04 18.76
C SER A 14 -11.42 20.35 18.09
N ALA A 15 -11.24 20.48 16.78
CA ALA A 15 -11.54 21.68 15.99
C ALA A 15 -13.01 22.14 16.14
N HIS A 16 -13.94 21.19 16.28
CA HIS A 16 -15.36 21.49 16.51
C HIS A 16 -15.61 22.34 17.76
N LYS A 17 -14.76 22.25 18.79
CA LYS A 17 -14.87 23.07 20.02
C LYS A 17 -14.53 24.53 19.72
N VAL A 18 -13.45 24.76 18.95
CA VAL A 18 -13.03 26.11 18.52
C VAL A 18 -14.11 26.71 17.62
N TYR A 19 -14.59 25.94 16.63
CA TYR A 19 -15.68 26.36 15.76
C TYR A 19 -16.93 26.74 16.55
N THR A 20 -17.38 25.92 17.49
CA THR A 20 -18.56 26.19 18.31
C THR A 20 -18.38 27.44 19.15
N ALA A 21 -17.19 27.72 19.68
CA ALA A 21 -16.90 28.89 20.46
C ALA A 21 -16.86 30.20 19.62
N THR A 22 -16.60 30.09 18.30
CA THR A 22 -16.40 31.25 17.43
C THR A 22 -17.53 31.50 16.43
N LYS A 23 -18.30 30.47 16.06
CA LYS A 23 -19.30 30.51 14.97
C LYS A 23 -20.36 31.62 15.08
N ASP A 24 -20.81 31.90 16.32
CA ASP A 24 -21.85 32.88 16.60
C ASP A 24 -21.27 34.24 17.07
N THR A 25 -19.95 34.40 16.91
CA THR A 25 -19.25 35.63 17.30
C THR A 25 -18.75 36.37 16.07
N ARG A 26 -18.35 37.63 16.24
CA ARG A 26 -17.64 38.40 15.18
C ARG A 26 -16.12 38.15 15.23
N PHE A 27 -15.68 37.12 15.95
CA PHE A 27 -14.27 36.83 16.13
C PHE A 27 -13.70 36.18 14.86
N ILE A 28 -12.63 36.78 14.33
CA ILE A 28 -11.92 36.27 13.17
C ILE A 28 -10.44 36.16 13.54
N PHE A 29 -9.85 34.99 13.35
CA PHE A 29 -8.40 34.82 13.57
C PHE A 29 -7.60 35.62 12.54
N GLY A 30 -6.53 36.26 12.92
CA GLY A 30 -5.64 36.94 11.98
C GLY A 30 -4.96 35.96 11.02
N MET A 31 -4.57 34.79 11.54
CA MET A 31 -3.96 33.71 10.76
C MET A 31 -4.39 32.34 11.28
N LYS A 32 -4.64 31.43 10.37
CA LYS A 32 -4.89 30.00 10.62
C LYS A 32 -3.80 29.18 9.93
N ILE A 33 -3.09 28.34 10.69
CA ILE A 33 -2.09 27.42 10.16
C ILE A 33 -2.65 26.00 10.31
N LEU A 34 -2.72 25.29 9.21
CA LEU A 34 -3.22 23.91 9.12
C LEU A 34 -2.05 23.01 8.75
N ASP A 35 -1.67 22.12 9.65
CA ASP A 35 -0.65 21.12 9.39
C ASP A 35 -1.30 19.79 8.97
N GLU A 36 -0.64 19.03 8.09
CA GLU A 36 -1.13 17.76 7.54
C GLU A 36 -2.56 17.86 6.96
N VAL A 37 -2.79 18.86 6.10
CA VAL A 37 -4.14 19.19 5.56
C VAL A 37 -4.77 18.04 4.75
N HIS A 38 -4.01 17.03 4.36
CA HIS A 38 -4.54 15.83 3.72
C HIS A 38 -5.57 15.09 4.60
N HIS A 39 -5.55 15.29 5.92
CA HIS A 39 -6.58 14.78 6.83
C HIS A 39 -7.94 15.47 6.70
N LEU A 40 -7.97 16.68 6.14
CA LEU A 40 -9.21 17.44 5.95
C LEU A 40 -9.91 17.15 4.62
N THR A 41 -9.35 16.25 3.81
CA THR A 41 -9.96 15.87 2.53
C THR A 41 -11.14 14.91 2.73
N THR A 42 -12.18 15.06 1.91
CA THR A 42 -13.37 14.18 1.94
C THR A 42 -14.09 14.16 0.60
N ASN A 43 -14.60 13.00 0.19
CA ASN A 43 -15.37 12.81 -1.04
C ASN A 43 -16.83 13.27 -0.90
N ASN A 44 -17.31 13.52 0.32
CA ASN A 44 -18.67 13.98 0.56
C ASN A 44 -18.71 14.92 1.76
N MET A 45 -18.71 16.22 1.49
CA MET A 45 -18.70 17.27 2.51
C MET A 45 -19.98 17.25 3.35
N ARG A 46 -21.16 16.94 2.78
CA ARG A 46 -22.42 16.90 3.52
C ARG A 46 -22.41 15.85 4.60
N LEU A 47 -21.98 14.62 4.26
CA LEU A 47 -21.81 13.54 5.24
C LEU A 47 -20.71 13.86 6.25
N ALA A 48 -19.64 14.49 5.82
CA ALA A 48 -18.52 14.84 6.70
C ALA A 48 -18.91 15.87 7.77
N HIS A 49 -19.77 16.85 7.44
CA HIS A 49 -20.29 17.82 8.42
C HIS A 49 -21.06 17.17 9.56
N THR A 50 -21.77 16.09 9.29
CA THR A 50 -22.57 15.39 10.31
C THR A 50 -21.75 14.37 11.10
N THR A 51 -20.73 13.77 10.50
CA THR A 51 -20.01 12.60 11.07
C THR A 51 -18.59 12.90 11.50
N LYS A 52 -17.90 13.90 10.90
CA LYS A 52 -16.48 14.13 11.10
C LYS A 52 -16.21 15.50 11.71
N LYS A 53 -15.98 15.52 13.02
CA LYS A 53 -15.72 16.74 13.79
C LYS A 53 -14.49 17.54 13.32
N TYR A 54 -13.50 16.90 12.70
CA TYR A 54 -12.29 17.57 12.23
C TYR A 54 -12.53 18.48 11.01
N ILE A 55 -13.53 18.20 10.18
CA ILE A 55 -13.88 19.05 9.03
C ILE A 55 -14.32 20.45 9.48
N GLN A 56 -14.82 20.61 10.71
CA GLN A 56 -15.19 21.92 11.26
C GLN A 56 -14.00 22.93 11.29
N MET A 57 -12.75 22.43 11.19
CA MET A 57 -11.57 23.30 11.03
C MET A 57 -11.66 24.19 9.80
N LEU A 58 -12.26 23.72 8.71
CA LEU A 58 -12.42 24.49 7.48
C LEU A 58 -13.36 25.69 7.67
N ASN A 59 -14.33 25.58 8.59
CA ASN A 59 -15.33 26.60 8.87
C ASN A 59 -14.87 27.67 9.88
N ILE A 60 -13.71 27.51 10.51
CA ILE A 60 -13.14 28.53 11.42
C ILE A 60 -12.63 29.70 10.59
N SER A 61 -13.22 30.90 10.83
CA SER A 61 -12.91 32.11 10.10
C SER A 61 -11.51 32.65 10.40
N SER A 62 -10.76 33.00 9.36
CA SER A 62 -9.45 33.65 9.46
C SER A 62 -9.23 34.60 8.29
N VAL A 63 -8.43 35.65 8.53
CA VAL A 63 -8.04 36.61 7.49
C VAL A 63 -7.06 35.97 6.50
N LYS A 64 -6.13 35.15 7.02
CA LYS A 64 -5.15 34.41 6.23
C LYS A 64 -5.13 32.96 6.66
N GLN A 65 -4.82 32.06 5.73
CA GLN A 65 -4.62 30.66 6.00
C GLN A 65 -3.32 30.18 5.34
N LEU A 66 -2.57 29.36 6.07
CA LEU A 66 -1.44 28.61 5.54
C LEU A 66 -1.76 27.12 5.71
N SER A 67 -1.75 26.40 4.61
CA SER A 67 -2.02 24.96 4.56
C SER A 67 -0.72 24.22 4.26
N LEU A 68 -0.35 23.26 5.10
CA LEU A 68 0.90 22.49 5.00
C LEU A 68 0.58 21.01 4.86
N THR A 69 1.29 20.32 3.98
CA THR A 69 1.25 18.86 3.88
C THR A 69 2.49 18.34 3.17
N ALA A 70 2.99 17.20 3.61
CA ALA A 70 4.07 16.50 2.92
C ALA A 70 3.56 15.77 1.65
N THR A 71 2.25 15.46 1.60
CA THR A 71 1.65 14.67 0.52
C THR A 71 0.31 15.27 0.13
N LEU A 72 0.15 15.61 -1.14
CA LEU A 72 -1.12 16.07 -1.68
C LEU A 72 -2.08 14.90 -1.84
N LYS A 73 -3.29 15.05 -1.32
CA LYS A 73 -4.38 14.10 -1.50
C LYS A 73 -5.43 14.71 -2.40
N GLN A 74 -5.48 14.24 -3.63
CA GLN A 74 -6.48 14.62 -4.61
C GLN A 74 -7.61 13.61 -4.58
N LEU A 75 -8.83 14.12 -4.51
CA LEU A 75 -10.06 13.32 -4.46
C LEU A 75 -11.03 13.82 -5.51
N GLU A 76 -11.77 12.89 -6.08
CA GLU A 76 -12.87 13.17 -7.01
C GLU A 76 -14.23 12.90 -6.38
N SER A 77 -15.26 13.49 -6.96
CA SER A 77 -16.63 13.25 -6.52
C SER A 77 -17.04 11.82 -6.84
N MET A 78 -17.54 11.11 -5.84
CA MET A 78 -18.16 9.80 -6.03
C MET A 78 -19.67 9.91 -6.35
N CYS A 79 -20.26 11.12 -6.29
CA CYS A 79 -21.69 11.37 -6.49
C CYS A 79 -21.88 12.70 -7.21
N ASP A 80 -22.83 12.77 -8.13
CA ASP A 80 -23.14 13.97 -8.92
C ASP A 80 -23.49 15.21 -8.05
N ASP A 81 -24.00 15.01 -6.83
CA ASP A 81 -24.34 16.05 -5.87
C ASP A 81 -23.32 16.22 -4.72
N GLY A 82 -22.18 15.56 -4.77
CA GLY A 82 -21.19 15.52 -3.69
C GLY A 82 -20.25 16.72 -3.73
N ILE A 83 -20.14 17.48 -2.63
CA ILE A 83 -19.08 18.47 -2.44
C ILE A 83 -17.80 17.72 -2.04
N VAL A 84 -16.79 17.78 -2.90
CA VAL A 84 -15.48 17.20 -2.65
C VAL A 84 -14.56 18.25 -2.06
N VAL A 85 -13.90 17.91 -0.97
CA VAL A 85 -12.79 18.68 -0.41
C VAL A 85 -11.50 17.94 -0.72
N SER A 86 -10.79 18.41 -1.73
CA SER A 86 -9.50 17.87 -2.20
C SER A 86 -8.40 18.87 -1.94
N ASN A 87 -7.15 18.47 -1.74
CA ASN A 87 -6.06 19.38 -1.42
C ASN A 87 -5.70 20.36 -2.56
N ASP A 88 -6.13 20.08 -3.78
CA ASP A 88 -6.02 20.98 -4.94
C ASP A 88 -7.18 21.99 -5.03
N ASN A 89 -8.13 21.94 -4.12
CA ASN A 89 -9.22 22.93 -4.08
C ASN A 89 -8.75 24.22 -3.43
N VAL A 90 -8.57 25.26 -4.27
CA VAL A 90 -8.06 26.59 -3.88
C VAL A 90 -8.97 27.30 -2.88
N GLU A 91 -10.29 27.06 -2.91
CA GLU A 91 -11.24 27.69 -1.98
C GLU A 91 -11.00 27.25 -0.52
N TYR A 92 -10.59 25.98 -0.31
CA TYR A 92 -10.37 25.43 1.03
C TYR A 92 -8.93 25.57 1.49
N PHE A 93 -7.95 25.40 0.60
CA PHE A 93 -6.55 25.26 0.98
C PHE A 93 -5.63 26.39 0.46
N GLY A 94 -6.12 27.21 -0.46
CA GLY A 94 -5.34 28.24 -1.13
C GLY A 94 -4.51 27.70 -2.29
N GLU A 95 -3.82 28.59 -2.99
CA GLU A 95 -2.89 28.23 -4.06
C GLU A 95 -1.61 27.62 -3.49
N ILE A 96 -0.98 26.73 -4.27
CA ILE A 96 0.32 26.15 -3.89
C ILE A 96 1.39 27.24 -4.05
N ILE A 97 1.92 27.72 -2.95
CA ILE A 97 2.94 28.78 -2.91
C ILE A 97 4.38 28.25 -2.96
N ASP A 98 4.59 27.02 -2.51
CA ASP A 98 5.89 26.33 -2.56
C ASP A 98 5.71 24.80 -2.56
N ARG A 99 6.56 24.11 -3.32
CA ARG A 99 6.60 22.65 -3.36
C ARG A 99 8.05 22.17 -3.37
N LYS A 100 8.39 21.37 -2.37
CA LYS A 100 9.70 20.72 -2.24
C LYS A 100 9.51 19.22 -2.33
N CYS A 101 10.04 18.58 -3.36
CA CYS A 101 10.01 17.15 -3.53
C CYS A 101 11.05 16.43 -2.67
N LEU A 102 10.95 15.13 -2.55
CA LEU A 102 11.89 14.29 -1.80
C LEU A 102 13.33 14.45 -2.32
N LEU A 103 13.51 14.42 -3.64
CA LEU A 103 14.83 14.59 -4.25
C LEU A 103 15.49 15.93 -3.88
N TRP A 104 14.71 17.00 -3.82
CA TRP A 104 15.22 18.29 -3.35
C TRP A 104 15.73 18.20 -1.90
N ALA A 105 14.97 17.57 -0.99
CA ALA A 105 15.37 17.44 0.41
C ALA A 105 16.65 16.57 0.60
N ILE A 106 16.85 15.58 -0.26
CA ILE A 106 18.08 14.78 -0.31
C ILE A 106 19.25 15.63 -0.80
N ASN A 107 19.09 16.35 -1.91
CA ASN A 107 20.14 17.17 -2.51
C ASN A 107 20.57 18.34 -1.59
N GLU A 108 19.60 18.97 -0.89
CA GLU A 108 19.86 19.98 0.14
C GLU A 108 20.38 19.39 1.45
N ASN A 109 20.61 18.07 1.48
CA ASN A 109 21.17 17.40 2.64
C ASN A 109 20.30 17.53 3.92
N ILE A 110 18.99 17.70 3.77
CA ILE A 110 18.01 17.78 4.88
C ILE A 110 17.71 16.38 5.44
N ILE A 111 17.59 15.41 4.55
CA ILE A 111 17.35 13.99 4.87
C ILE A 111 18.44 13.10 4.26
N CYS A 112 18.51 11.85 4.72
CA CYS A 112 19.40 10.85 4.14
C CYS A 112 18.84 10.34 2.81
N ASP A 113 19.72 9.94 1.93
CA ASP A 113 19.34 9.17 0.74
C ASP A 113 18.84 7.77 1.12
N TYR A 114 18.23 7.08 0.17
CA TYR A 114 17.61 5.78 0.41
C TYR A 114 17.87 4.78 -0.72
N VAL A 115 17.67 3.51 -0.41
CA VAL A 115 17.69 2.41 -1.37
C VAL A 115 16.46 1.51 -1.12
N ILE A 116 15.81 1.08 -2.19
CA ILE A 116 14.76 0.08 -2.14
C ILE A 116 15.39 -1.28 -2.37
N GLN A 117 15.31 -2.14 -1.36
CA GLN A 117 15.86 -3.49 -1.37
C GLN A 117 14.71 -4.50 -1.49
N THR A 118 14.57 -5.09 -2.66
CA THR A 118 13.64 -6.20 -2.85
C THR A 118 14.39 -7.51 -2.55
N ILE A 119 13.94 -8.21 -1.51
CA ILE A 119 14.55 -9.46 -1.06
C ILE A 119 13.67 -10.61 -1.53
N ILE A 120 14.21 -11.43 -2.40
CA ILE A 120 13.50 -12.55 -3.03
C ILE A 120 14.01 -13.86 -2.45
N THR A 121 13.10 -14.74 -2.10
CA THR A 121 13.37 -16.15 -1.83
C THR A 121 12.19 -17.00 -2.25
N ASN A 122 12.42 -18.27 -2.57
CA ASN A 122 11.36 -19.21 -2.89
C ASN A 122 11.00 -20.11 -1.69
N GLU A 123 9.88 -20.82 -1.79
CA GLU A 123 9.46 -21.75 -0.75
C GLU A 123 10.45 -22.89 -0.54
N GLU A 124 11.08 -23.40 -1.62
CA GLU A 124 12.05 -24.50 -1.54
C GLU A 124 13.29 -24.12 -0.71
N GLN A 125 13.75 -22.88 -0.85
CA GLN A 125 14.87 -22.35 -0.08
C GLN A 125 14.55 -22.21 1.42
N LEU A 126 13.32 -21.92 1.75
CA LEU A 126 12.81 -21.79 3.13
C LEU A 126 12.10 -23.05 3.63
N GLU A 127 11.87 -24.04 2.78
CA GLU A 127 11.02 -25.20 3.09
C GLU A 127 11.38 -25.90 4.40
N GLN A 128 12.67 -26.06 4.67
CA GLN A 128 13.13 -26.72 5.89
C GLN A 128 12.73 -25.91 7.14
N GLN A 129 12.81 -24.59 7.10
CA GLN A 129 12.45 -23.70 8.20
C GLN A 129 10.94 -23.61 8.33
N LEU A 130 10.24 -23.44 7.21
CA LEU A 130 8.79 -23.38 7.18
C LEU A 130 8.17 -24.67 7.73
N SER A 131 8.70 -25.84 7.33
CA SER A 131 8.26 -27.15 7.82
C SER A 131 8.59 -27.34 9.30
N ARG A 132 9.77 -26.93 9.74
CA ARG A 132 10.20 -27.03 11.14
C ARG A 132 9.31 -26.24 12.08
N PHE A 133 8.89 -25.05 11.66
CA PHE A 133 8.00 -24.18 12.43
C PHE A 133 6.52 -24.35 12.10
N HIS A 134 6.18 -25.37 11.29
CA HIS A 134 4.81 -25.68 10.88
C HIS A 134 4.09 -24.49 10.21
N ILE A 135 4.82 -23.68 9.42
CA ILE A 135 4.27 -22.53 8.74
C ILE A 135 3.73 -22.98 7.39
N ILE A 136 2.40 -23.01 7.26
CA ILE A 136 1.69 -23.53 6.08
C ILE A 136 1.03 -22.39 5.31
N GLU A 137 0.33 -21.49 6.03
CA GLU A 137 -0.44 -20.40 5.43
C GLU A 137 0.46 -19.42 4.67
N GLU A 138 0.05 -19.01 3.47
CA GLU A 138 0.84 -18.16 2.61
C GLU A 138 1.13 -16.78 3.22
N ASN A 139 0.15 -16.22 3.94
CA ASN A 139 0.37 -14.98 4.67
C ASN A 139 1.42 -15.15 5.77
N ASP A 140 1.39 -16.25 6.49
CA ASP A 140 2.36 -16.54 7.55
C ASP A 140 3.77 -16.79 6.98
N LYS A 141 3.89 -17.39 5.80
CA LYS A 141 5.18 -17.50 5.08
C LYS A 141 5.75 -16.12 4.74
N ARG A 142 4.91 -15.16 4.31
CA ARG A 142 5.34 -13.77 4.04
C ARG A 142 5.77 -13.04 5.31
N LEU A 143 5.03 -13.19 6.39
CA LEU A 143 5.39 -12.60 7.69
C LEU A 143 6.70 -13.20 8.21
N PHE A 144 6.86 -14.52 8.11
CA PHE A 144 8.10 -15.20 8.48
C PHE A 144 9.29 -14.71 7.66
N LEU A 145 9.14 -14.60 6.34
CA LEU A 145 10.18 -14.03 5.46
C LEU A 145 10.53 -12.60 5.86
N SER A 146 9.55 -11.80 6.24
CA SER A 146 9.78 -10.41 6.68
C SER A 146 10.55 -10.34 8.00
N ALA A 147 10.25 -11.24 8.94
CA ALA A 147 11.02 -11.38 10.18
C ALA A 147 12.46 -11.85 9.89
N PHE A 148 12.61 -12.85 9.03
CA PHE A 148 13.90 -13.36 8.57
C PHE A 148 14.75 -12.28 7.90
N ALA A 149 14.19 -11.56 6.91
CA ALA A 149 14.87 -10.49 6.20
C ALA A 149 15.31 -9.35 7.14
N SER A 150 14.51 -9.04 8.16
CA SER A 150 14.81 -8.02 9.15
C SER A 150 15.99 -8.42 10.02
N LEU A 151 15.98 -9.64 10.55
CA LEU A 151 17.10 -10.17 11.36
C LEU A 151 18.38 -10.30 10.53
N LYS A 152 18.26 -10.78 9.29
CA LYS A 152 19.39 -10.88 8.39
C LYS A 152 20.00 -9.51 8.08
N SER A 153 19.19 -8.49 7.84
CA SER A 153 19.68 -7.13 7.61
C SER A 153 20.50 -6.58 8.77
N ILE A 154 20.13 -6.91 10.01
CA ILE A 154 20.93 -6.55 11.20
C ILE A 154 22.17 -7.40 11.31
N PHE A 155 22.03 -8.72 11.15
CA PHE A 155 23.14 -9.67 11.28
C PHE A 155 24.27 -9.37 10.30
N ASP A 156 23.95 -9.02 9.06
CA ASP A 156 24.92 -8.63 8.02
C ASP A 156 25.43 -7.19 8.18
N GLY A 157 25.01 -6.46 9.21
CA GLY A 157 25.46 -5.09 9.48
C GLY A 157 24.89 -4.04 8.52
N HIS A 158 23.82 -4.37 7.78
CA HIS A 158 23.20 -3.42 6.85
C HIS A 158 22.27 -2.44 7.58
N SER A 159 21.66 -2.86 8.68
CA SER A 159 20.72 -2.05 9.46
C SER A 159 20.96 -2.22 10.96
N HIS A 160 20.53 -1.24 11.75
CA HIS A 160 20.65 -1.27 13.21
C HIS A 160 19.29 -1.16 13.88
N HIS A 161 18.43 -0.26 13.39
CA HIS A 161 17.10 -0.01 13.96
C HIS A 161 16.04 -0.04 12.85
N LEU A 162 15.13 -1.01 12.95
CA LEU A 162 14.11 -1.26 11.93
C LEU A 162 12.70 -1.06 12.47
N LEU A 163 11.84 -0.53 11.61
CA LEU A 163 10.38 -0.60 11.78
C LEU A 163 9.80 -1.60 10.79
N ILE A 164 9.00 -2.54 11.28
CA ILE A 164 8.28 -3.50 10.43
C ILE A 164 6.80 -3.14 10.45
N TYR A 165 6.25 -2.81 9.30
CA TYR A 165 4.85 -2.46 9.13
C TYR A 165 4.01 -3.65 8.69
N SER A 166 2.88 -3.86 9.39
CA SER A 166 1.85 -4.84 9.07
C SER A 166 0.46 -4.21 9.02
N ASN A 167 -0.52 -4.94 8.48
CA ASN A 167 -1.87 -4.42 8.28
C ASN A 167 -2.76 -4.49 9.52
N ASN A 168 -2.46 -5.39 10.44
CA ASN A 168 -3.23 -5.58 11.66
C ASN A 168 -2.35 -5.98 12.84
N LYS A 169 -2.94 -5.93 14.06
CA LYS A 169 -2.23 -6.23 15.30
C LYS A 169 -1.79 -7.70 15.41
N ASP A 170 -2.61 -8.62 14.94
CA ASP A 170 -2.31 -10.04 15.01
C ASP A 170 -1.10 -10.38 14.16
N ASN A 171 -1.01 -9.85 12.96
CA ASN A 171 0.15 -10.01 12.08
C ASN A 171 1.39 -9.33 12.66
N SER A 172 1.23 -8.17 13.31
CA SER A 172 2.32 -7.49 14.02
C SER A 172 2.86 -8.33 15.19
N LEU A 173 1.99 -9.00 15.94
CA LEU A 173 2.37 -9.94 17.00
C LEU A 173 3.01 -11.22 16.44
N LYS A 174 2.48 -11.78 15.35
CA LYS A 174 3.09 -12.94 14.67
C LYS A 174 4.52 -12.64 14.21
N LEU A 175 4.80 -11.44 13.70
CA LEU A 175 6.16 -11.03 13.35
C LEU A 175 7.11 -11.12 14.54
N ILE A 176 6.70 -10.67 15.74
CA ILE A 176 7.49 -10.81 16.97
C ILE A 176 7.70 -12.26 17.34
N GLN A 177 6.68 -13.11 17.19
CA GLN A 177 6.81 -14.56 17.43
C GLN A 177 7.83 -15.19 16.48
N TYR A 178 7.81 -14.86 15.20
CA TYR A 178 8.77 -15.36 14.22
C TYR A 178 10.19 -14.85 14.47
N ILE A 179 10.36 -13.60 14.86
CA ILE A 179 11.66 -13.06 15.30
C ILE A 179 12.18 -13.88 16.48
N LYS A 180 11.35 -14.09 17.49
CA LYS A 180 11.70 -14.89 18.67
C LYS A 180 12.07 -16.33 18.31
N MET A 181 11.27 -17.00 17.48
CA MET A 181 11.52 -18.36 17.03
C MET A 181 12.87 -18.48 16.31
N LEU A 182 13.21 -17.54 15.44
CA LEU A 182 14.48 -17.52 14.72
C LEU A 182 15.69 -17.30 15.65
N LEU A 183 15.53 -16.49 16.70
CA LEU A 183 16.57 -16.25 17.70
C LEU A 183 16.72 -17.42 18.66
N ASP A 184 15.62 -17.97 19.18
CA ASP A 184 15.61 -19.14 20.08
C ASP A 184 16.22 -20.38 19.41
N ASP A 185 16.07 -20.49 18.10
CA ASP A 185 16.62 -21.55 17.28
C ASP A 185 18.11 -21.35 16.91
N ASN A 186 18.71 -20.27 17.41
CA ASN A 186 20.07 -19.84 17.08
C ASN A 186 20.31 -19.65 15.58
N TYR A 187 19.30 -19.22 14.84
CA TYR A 187 19.43 -18.93 13.42
C TYR A 187 20.27 -17.67 13.20
N PHE A 188 20.07 -16.68 14.08
CA PHE A 188 20.85 -15.44 14.14
C PHE A 188 21.34 -15.23 15.57
N ASP A 189 22.64 -14.98 15.70
CA ASP A 189 23.24 -14.53 16.97
C ASP A 189 23.45 -13.01 16.88
N ILE A 190 22.50 -12.26 17.45
CA ILE A 190 22.53 -10.79 17.48
C ILE A 190 22.51 -10.35 18.94
N PRO A 191 23.67 -10.17 19.54
CA PRO A 191 23.75 -9.72 20.95
C PRO A 191 23.16 -8.31 21.08
N ASP A 192 22.48 -8.05 22.21
CA ASP A 192 21.87 -6.77 22.53
C ASP A 192 20.75 -6.30 21.58
N LEU A 193 20.08 -7.25 20.90
CA LEU A 193 18.91 -6.96 20.10
C LEU A 193 17.68 -6.73 21.00
N TYR A 194 17.11 -5.55 20.91
CA TYR A 194 15.79 -5.25 21.45
C TYR A 194 14.73 -5.44 20.38
N TYR A 195 13.66 -6.18 20.66
CA TYR A 195 12.51 -6.29 19.77
C TYR A 195 11.19 -6.24 20.53
N SER A 196 10.23 -5.54 19.99
CA SER A 196 8.90 -5.38 20.61
C SER A 196 7.82 -5.09 19.58
N ASN A 197 6.58 -5.38 19.96
CA ASN A 197 5.40 -4.91 19.24
C ASN A 197 4.96 -3.56 19.80
N TYR A 198 4.47 -2.67 18.93
CA TYR A 198 3.95 -1.36 19.32
C TYR A 198 2.58 -1.12 18.67
N HIS A 199 1.59 -0.73 19.46
CA HIS A 199 0.26 -0.33 18.95
C HIS A 199 -0.38 0.78 19.79
N SER A 200 -1.32 1.51 19.17
CA SER A 200 -1.94 2.71 19.75
C SER A 200 -2.80 2.46 20.99
N GLU A 201 -3.26 1.22 21.22
CA GLU A 201 -4.11 0.86 22.37
C GLU A 201 -3.30 0.48 23.62
N MET A 202 -1.98 0.43 23.51
CA MET A 202 -1.13 0.25 24.70
C MET A 202 -1.24 1.44 25.63
N LYS A 203 -1.03 1.22 26.93
CA LYS A 203 -0.94 2.31 27.90
C LYS A 203 0.23 3.22 27.55
N SER A 204 0.06 4.53 27.72
CA SER A 204 1.11 5.52 27.39
C SER A 204 2.44 5.27 28.12
N LYS A 205 2.41 4.63 29.29
CA LYS A 205 3.63 4.25 30.03
C LYS A 205 4.39 3.16 29.26
N ASP A 206 3.68 2.12 28.83
CA ASP A 206 4.28 0.98 28.13
C ASP A 206 4.81 1.41 26.75
N GLN A 207 4.07 2.27 26.05
CA GLN A 207 4.51 2.88 24.79
C GLN A 207 5.84 3.65 24.97
N LYS A 208 5.95 4.47 26.01
CA LYS A 208 7.18 5.24 26.30
C LYS A 208 8.34 4.32 26.69
N GLU A 209 8.08 3.25 27.40
CA GLU A 209 9.09 2.27 27.79
C GLU A 209 9.64 1.53 26.57
N ILE A 210 8.76 1.06 25.67
CA ILE A 210 9.16 0.42 24.42
C ILE A 210 10.05 1.33 23.58
N ILE A 211 9.63 2.58 23.40
CA ILE A 211 10.39 3.57 22.61
C ILE A 211 11.76 3.83 23.26
N ASN A 212 11.81 4.05 24.56
CA ASN A 212 13.05 4.32 25.29
C ASN A 212 14.04 3.13 25.24
N ASN A 213 13.53 1.91 25.34
CA ASN A 213 14.36 0.71 25.23
C ASN A 213 14.88 0.53 23.81
N PHE A 214 14.03 0.75 22.80
CA PHE A 214 14.41 0.70 21.40
C PHE A 214 15.49 1.75 21.06
N GLU A 215 15.38 2.97 21.57
CA GLU A 215 16.35 4.04 21.33
C GLU A 215 17.72 3.77 21.96
N LYS A 216 17.73 3.10 23.11
CA LYS A 216 18.94 2.78 23.86
C LYS A 216 19.63 1.51 23.42
N ALA A 217 18.93 0.63 22.77
CA ALA A 217 19.49 -0.64 22.31
C ALA A 217 20.55 -0.40 21.22
N LYS A 218 21.50 -1.30 21.12
CA LYS A 218 22.48 -1.31 20.03
C LYS A 218 21.82 -1.69 18.71
N PHE A 219 20.92 -2.66 18.76
CA PHE A 219 20.09 -3.09 17.65
C PHE A 219 18.64 -3.12 18.08
N GLY A 220 17.73 -2.72 17.21
CA GLY A 220 16.31 -2.65 17.56
C GLY A 220 15.38 -3.02 16.42
N ILE A 221 14.29 -3.73 16.78
CA ILE A 221 13.18 -4.00 15.87
C ILE A 221 11.88 -3.64 16.58
N ILE A 222 11.06 -2.80 15.94
CA ILE A 222 9.68 -2.57 16.34
C ILE A 222 8.75 -3.02 15.23
N THR A 223 7.79 -3.90 15.56
CA THR A 223 6.67 -4.23 14.67
C THR A 223 5.48 -3.35 15.04
N CYS A 224 4.80 -2.80 14.07
CA CYS A 224 3.66 -1.91 14.32
C CYS A 224 2.64 -1.89 13.16
N VAL A 225 1.43 -1.40 13.50
CA VAL A 225 0.36 -1.14 12.53
C VAL A 225 0.22 0.37 12.38
N TYR A 226 0.99 0.98 11.49
CA TYR A 226 0.97 2.41 11.13
C TYR A 226 1.11 3.40 12.30
N CYS A 227 1.34 2.94 13.53
CA CYS A 227 1.32 3.78 14.73
C CYS A 227 2.48 4.77 14.81
N LEU A 228 3.62 4.43 14.27
CA LEU A 228 4.82 5.26 14.23
C LEU A 228 4.99 5.94 12.85
N GLY A 229 3.93 5.97 12.06
CA GLY A 229 3.89 6.60 10.73
C GLY A 229 3.78 8.12 10.75
N GLU A 230 3.31 8.73 11.84
CA GLU A 230 3.19 10.18 12.00
C GLU A 230 3.69 10.62 13.39
N GLY A 231 4.38 11.76 13.45
CA GLY A 231 4.78 12.39 14.71
C GLY A 231 5.92 11.72 15.49
N TYR A 232 6.38 10.51 15.15
CA TYR A 232 7.51 9.87 15.81
C TYR A 232 8.83 10.30 15.16
N ASP A 233 9.74 10.83 15.92
CA ASP A 233 11.04 11.32 15.47
C ASP A 233 12.18 10.54 16.13
N ASN A 234 12.79 9.63 15.37
CA ASN A 234 13.96 8.87 15.83
C ASN A 234 15.02 8.81 14.74
N HIS A 235 16.17 9.40 15.01
CA HIS A 235 17.30 9.45 14.07
C HIS A 235 18.06 8.13 13.93
N ASN A 236 17.87 7.19 14.87
CA ASN A 236 18.54 5.89 14.85
C ASN A 236 17.91 4.93 13.83
N ILE A 237 16.65 5.11 13.48
CA ILE A 237 15.98 4.25 12.51
C ILE A 237 16.68 4.40 11.16
N ASP A 238 17.19 3.29 10.63
CA ASP A 238 17.91 3.23 9.36
C ASP A 238 17.27 2.28 8.33
N ALA A 239 16.26 1.51 8.74
CA ALA A 239 15.48 0.71 7.82
C ALA A 239 13.99 0.65 8.14
N VAL A 240 13.18 0.44 7.11
CA VAL A 240 11.76 0.10 7.22
C VAL A 240 11.47 -1.14 6.39
N VAL A 241 10.59 -2.00 6.89
CA VAL A 241 10.18 -3.25 6.24
C VAL A 241 8.68 -3.23 6.04
N PHE A 242 8.22 -3.45 4.83
CA PHE A 242 6.81 -3.64 4.53
C PHE A 242 6.51 -5.14 4.45
N ALA A 243 5.99 -5.70 5.55
CA ALA A 243 5.65 -7.11 5.60
C ALA A 243 4.42 -7.44 4.73
N GLU A 244 3.52 -6.48 4.58
CA GLU A 244 2.27 -6.64 3.84
C GLU A 244 1.99 -5.42 2.94
N ASN A 245 1.03 -5.55 2.03
CA ASN A 245 0.59 -4.44 1.18
C ASN A 245 -0.07 -3.35 2.01
N MET A 246 0.26 -2.10 1.71
CA MET A 246 -0.39 -0.94 2.31
C MET A 246 -1.47 -0.38 1.39
N SER A 247 -2.63 -0.07 1.94
CA SER A 247 -3.75 0.48 1.17
C SER A 247 -3.70 2.00 0.99
N SER A 248 -2.82 2.70 1.69
CA SER A 248 -2.75 4.18 1.66
C SER A 248 -1.43 4.67 1.08
N ASN A 249 -1.53 5.37 -0.05
CA ASN A 249 -0.38 5.96 -0.74
C ASN A 249 0.42 6.91 0.16
N ILE A 250 -0.27 7.76 0.92
CA ILE A 250 0.35 8.70 1.86
C ILE A 250 1.14 7.95 2.92
N ARG A 251 0.57 6.88 3.47
CA ARG A 251 1.25 6.07 4.49
C ARG A 251 2.49 5.37 3.96
N ILE A 252 2.49 4.94 2.70
CA ILE A 252 3.67 4.34 2.06
C ILE A 252 4.83 5.33 2.11
N VAL A 253 4.63 6.55 1.61
CA VAL A 253 5.68 7.58 1.57
C VAL A 253 6.12 7.96 2.98
N GLN A 254 5.19 8.28 3.87
CA GLN A 254 5.50 8.69 5.25
C GLN A 254 6.23 7.60 6.03
N SER A 255 5.81 6.33 5.89
CA SER A 255 6.47 5.20 6.53
C SER A 255 7.87 4.96 5.97
N SER A 256 8.03 5.03 4.64
CA SER A 256 9.33 4.88 3.97
C SER A 256 10.33 5.93 4.45
N LEU A 257 9.89 7.16 4.65
CA LEU A 257 10.75 8.28 5.02
C LEU A 257 11.07 8.38 6.52
N ARG A 258 10.48 7.51 7.37
CA ARG A 258 10.82 7.51 8.80
C ARG A 258 12.29 7.25 9.07
N ALA A 259 12.89 6.36 8.29
CA ALA A 259 14.30 6.05 8.41
C ALA A 259 15.23 7.10 7.77
N SER A 260 14.69 8.03 6.97
CA SER A 260 15.53 9.01 6.23
C SER A 260 16.02 10.20 7.06
N ARG A 261 15.71 10.24 8.36
CA ARG A 261 16.21 11.30 9.23
C ARG A 261 17.71 11.19 9.45
N LYS A 262 18.39 12.33 9.38
CA LYS A 262 19.82 12.35 9.56
C LYS A 262 20.24 12.01 10.98
N ASN A 263 21.27 11.19 11.11
CA ASN A 263 21.89 10.86 12.38
C ASN A 263 23.30 11.47 12.45
N LYS A 264 23.54 12.32 13.45
CA LYS A 264 24.86 12.95 13.64
C LYS A 264 25.99 11.94 13.90
N HIS A 265 25.62 10.78 14.47
CA HIS A 265 26.57 9.69 14.73
C HIS A 265 26.79 8.76 13.53
N GLN A 266 25.96 8.90 12.48
CA GLN A 266 26.04 8.13 11.26
C GLN A 266 25.89 9.07 10.05
N PRO A 267 26.90 9.88 9.72
CA PRO A 267 26.81 10.92 8.68
C PRO A 267 26.54 10.35 7.28
N ASN A 268 26.99 9.11 7.04
CA ASN A 268 26.82 8.40 5.76
C ASN A 268 25.62 7.43 5.78
N LYS A 269 24.66 7.63 6.67
CA LYS A 269 23.47 6.79 6.75
C LYS A 269 22.71 6.82 5.42
N ILE A 270 22.42 5.63 4.89
CA ILE A 270 21.51 5.41 3.76
C ILE A 270 20.34 4.59 4.27
N THR A 271 19.14 5.08 4.06
CA THR A 271 17.91 4.42 4.46
C THR A 271 17.64 3.18 3.62
N LYS A 272 17.22 2.07 4.23
CA LYS A 272 16.80 0.87 3.52
C LYS A 272 15.27 0.75 3.60
N ILE A 273 14.64 0.64 2.45
CA ILE A 273 13.22 0.29 2.32
C ILE A 273 13.21 -1.16 1.86
N ILE A 274 12.90 -2.07 2.77
CA ILE A 274 13.01 -3.52 2.55
C ILE A 274 11.65 -4.08 2.18
N LEU A 275 11.59 -4.75 1.03
CA LEU A 275 10.39 -5.34 0.45
C LEU A 275 10.61 -6.85 0.27
N PRO A 276 10.32 -7.68 1.28
CA PRO A 276 10.43 -9.13 1.16
C PRO A 276 9.40 -9.69 0.19
N ILE A 277 9.84 -10.60 -0.68
CA ILE A 277 9.03 -11.24 -1.71
C ILE A 277 9.21 -12.73 -1.61
N LEU A 278 8.11 -13.44 -1.48
CA LEU A 278 8.09 -14.88 -1.66
C LEU A 278 8.06 -15.17 -3.17
N ASN A 279 9.20 -15.67 -3.69
CA ASN A 279 9.32 -15.99 -5.10
C ASN A 279 8.53 -17.24 -5.42
N LYS A 280 7.40 -17.04 -6.10
CA LYS A 280 6.76 -18.08 -6.90
C LYS A 280 7.20 -17.86 -8.33
N ASP A 281 7.35 -18.92 -9.08
CA ASP A 281 7.62 -18.85 -10.52
C ASP A 281 6.69 -17.80 -11.13
N ASP A 282 7.23 -16.91 -11.95
CA ASP A 282 6.50 -15.82 -12.62
C ASP A 282 6.08 -14.58 -11.78
N TRP A 283 6.56 -14.40 -10.54
CA TRP A 283 6.13 -13.27 -9.70
C TRP A 283 6.22 -11.88 -10.39
N LEU A 284 7.18 -11.70 -11.30
CA LEU A 284 7.31 -10.47 -12.09
C LEU A 284 6.32 -10.40 -13.25
N GLU A 285 5.87 -11.53 -13.76
CA GLU A 285 4.97 -11.61 -14.92
C GLU A 285 3.49 -11.61 -14.49
N ASN A 286 3.21 -12.14 -13.30
CA ASN A 286 1.86 -12.20 -12.77
C ASN A 286 1.44 -10.89 -12.11
N ASN A 287 0.67 -10.08 -12.82
CA ASN A 287 0.19 -8.78 -12.34
C ASN A 287 -0.72 -8.87 -11.10
N ASN A 288 -1.32 -10.02 -10.83
CA ASN A 288 -2.15 -10.25 -9.64
C ASN A 288 -1.34 -10.72 -8.42
N ASN A 289 -0.03 -10.93 -8.57
CA ASN A 289 0.82 -11.32 -7.44
C ASN A 289 0.84 -10.21 -6.37
N PRO A 290 0.43 -10.49 -5.13
CA PRO A 290 0.34 -9.47 -4.07
C PRO A 290 1.70 -8.89 -3.70
N ASP A 291 2.80 -9.65 -3.83
CA ASP A 291 4.14 -9.16 -3.53
C ASP A 291 4.62 -8.20 -4.61
N LEU A 292 4.37 -8.51 -5.88
CA LEU A 292 4.64 -7.58 -6.97
C LEU A 292 3.81 -6.30 -6.84
N LYS A 293 2.56 -6.41 -6.44
CA LYS A 293 1.69 -5.26 -6.18
C LYS A 293 2.29 -4.37 -5.09
N LYS A 294 2.73 -4.95 -3.97
CA LYS A 294 3.42 -4.24 -2.88
C LYS A 294 4.65 -3.46 -3.39
N VAL A 295 5.53 -4.14 -4.10
CA VAL A 295 6.75 -3.52 -4.66
C VAL A 295 6.41 -2.37 -5.59
N ARG A 296 5.47 -2.58 -6.51
CA ARG A 296 5.04 -1.54 -7.45
C ARG A 296 4.42 -0.33 -6.75
N GLU A 297 3.58 -0.54 -5.76
CA GLU A 297 2.96 0.56 -5.01
C GLU A 297 4.02 1.41 -4.30
N VAL A 298 4.97 0.79 -3.61
CA VAL A 298 6.04 1.52 -2.92
C VAL A 298 6.90 2.29 -3.93
N ILE A 299 7.38 1.63 -5.00
CA ILE A 299 8.21 2.28 -6.01
C ILE A 299 7.47 3.43 -6.69
N TYR A 300 6.20 3.24 -7.03
CA TYR A 300 5.40 4.26 -7.68
C TYR A 300 5.21 5.50 -6.79
N GLN A 301 4.79 5.29 -5.54
CA GLN A 301 4.55 6.40 -4.63
C GLN A 301 5.83 7.18 -4.31
N MET A 302 6.95 6.48 -4.12
CA MET A 302 8.24 7.14 -3.92
C MET A 302 8.72 7.83 -5.21
N GLY A 303 8.44 7.27 -6.38
CA GLY A 303 8.81 7.82 -7.68
C GLY A 303 8.08 9.12 -8.05
N LEU A 304 6.90 9.36 -7.49
CA LEU A 304 6.20 10.65 -7.64
C LEU A 304 6.96 11.80 -6.97
N GLU A 305 7.77 11.50 -5.97
CA GLU A 305 8.54 12.45 -5.18
C GLU A 305 10.05 12.42 -5.50
N ASP A 306 10.52 11.41 -6.22
CA ASP A 306 11.94 11.22 -6.58
C ASP A 306 12.08 10.58 -7.97
N GLU A 307 12.39 11.38 -8.97
CA GLU A 307 12.60 10.93 -10.36
C GLU A 307 13.81 10.00 -10.54
N THR A 308 14.74 9.98 -9.58
CA THR A 308 15.93 9.12 -9.62
C THR A 308 15.68 7.73 -9.02
N ILE A 309 14.46 7.40 -8.64
CA ILE A 309 14.09 6.17 -7.93
C ILE A 309 14.58 4.90 -8.64
N THR A 310 14.59 4.88 -9.97
CA THR A 310 15.02 3.71 -10.75
C THR A 310 16.46 3.31 -10.47
N GLN A 311 17.31 4.26 -10.11
CA GLN A 311 18.72 4.02 -9.77
C GLN A 311 18.88 3.46 -8.35
N LYS A 312 17.85 3.63 -7.51
CA LYS A 312 17.85 3.26 -6.09
C LYS A 312 17.24 1.87 -5.82
N ILE A 313 16.71 1.22 -6.86
CA ILE A 313 16.14 -0.13 -6.75
C ILE A 313 17.25 -1.17 -6.85
N LYS A 314 17.27 -2.10 -5.91
CA LYS A 314 18.15 -3.28 -5.89
C LYS A 314 17.36 -4.53 -5.56
N VAL A 315 17.62 -5.61 -6.26
CA VAL A 315 17.02 -6.93 -6.01
C VAL A 315 18.11 -7.85 -5.49
N PHE A 316 17.82 -8.55 -4.41
CA PHE A 316 18.70 -9.53 -3.80
C PHE A 316 18.01 -10.88 -3.75
N ASN A 317 18.68 -11.92 -4.25
CA ASN A 317 18.18 -13.28 -4.15
C ASN A 317 18.86 -13.96 -2.96
N ILE A 318 18.06 -14.38 -1.98
CA ILE A 318 18.60 -15.10 -0.82
C ILE A 318 18.72 -16.57 -1.21
N GLU A 319 19.95 -17.01 -1.49
CA GLU A 319 20.28 -18.43 -1.58
C GLU A 319 20.67 -18.94 -0.19
N VAL A 320 19.92 -19.91 0.31
CA VAL A 320 20.27 -20.62 1.54
C VAL A 320 21.28 -21.70 1.20
N LYS A 321 22.60 -21.38 1.27
CA LYS A 321 23.65 -22.39 1.08
C LYS A 321 23.78 -23.23 2.32
N LYS A 322 23.58 -24.55 2.20
CA LYS A 322 23.82 -25.52 3.26
C LYS A 322 25.32 -25.79 3.39
N HIS A 323 26.00 -25.21 4.37
CA HIS A 323 27.32 -25.71 4.80
C HIS A 323 27.12 -26.75 5.91
N ILE A 324 27.42 -28.01 5.60
CA ILE A 324 27.49 -29.08 6.59
C ILE A 324 28.86 -29.00 7.24
N ILE A 325 28.96 -28.35 8.40
CA ILE A 325 30.16 -28.45 9.24
C ILE A 325 29.96 -29.66 10.16
N SER A 326 30.79 -30.69 9.99
CA SER A 326 30.67 -32.01 10.60
C SER A 326 31.15 -32.10 12.05
N ILE A 327 31.05 -31.04 12.85
CA ILE A 327 31.48 -31.08 14.27
C ILE A 327 30.44 -30.37 15.14
N SER A 328 29.39 -31.03 15.40
CA SER A 328 28.22 -30.76 16.25
C SER A 328 26.95 -30.47 15.48
N LYS A 329 25.85 -31.05 15.94
CA LYS A 329 24.51 -31.02 15.35
C LYS A 329 23.87 -29.62 15.24
N LYS A 330 24.62 -28.58 14.95
CA LYS A 330 24.15 -27.23 14.62
C LYS A 330 24.29 -27.05 13.12
N TYR A 331 23.15 -26.91 12.44
CA TYR A 331 23.13 -26.40 11.08
C TYR A 331 23.46 -24.91 11.15
N ILE A 332 24.69 -24.55 10.86
CA ILE A 332 25.08 -23.17 10.60
C ILE A 332 24.73 -22.93 9.14
N VAL A 333 23.69 -22.16 8.90
CA VAL A 333 23.47 -21.56 7.58
C VAL A 333 24.49 -20.47 7.46
N ASP A 334 25.57 -20.74 6.73
CA ASP A 334 26.51 -19.72 6.36
C ASP A 334 25.88 -18.88 5.26
N VAL A 335 25.34 -17.74 5.65
CA VAL A 335 24.71 -16.79 4.75
C VAL A 335 25.72 -15.67 4.57
N ASP A 336 26.79 -15.97 3.82
CA ASP A 336 27.70 -14.94 3.33
C ASP A 336 26.93 -14.02 2.39
N ASN A 337 26.73 -12.79 2.84
CA ASN A 337 26.04 -11.68 2.19
C ASN A 337 24.51 -11.75 2.17
N PHE A 338 23.92 -10.57 1.99
CA PHE A 338 22.47 -10.30 1.85
C PHE A 338 21.87 -10.92 0.55
N GLY A 339 22.37 -12.10 0.16
CA GLY A 339 22.11 -12.73 -1.12
C GLY A 339 22.98 -12.16 -2.25
N ASP A 340 23.14 -12.90 -3.30
CA ASP A 340 23.78 -12.40 -4.51
C ASP A 340 22.89 -11.31 -5.11
N TYR A 341 23.52 -10.17 -5.47
CA TYR A 341 22.83 -9.10 -6.17
C TYR A 341 22.40 -9.63 -7.53
N ASP A 342 21.09 -9.63 -7.77
CA ASP A 342 20.51 -10.09 -9.03
C ASP A 342 20.39 -8.94 -10.01
N ASP A 343 21.37 -8.79 -10.86
CA ASP A 343 21.42 -7.74 -11.88
C ASP A 343 20.31 -7.88 -12.92
N GLU A 344 19.94 -9.10 -13.28
CA GLU A 344 18.91 -9.35 -14.28
C GLU A 344 17.53 -8.97 -13.75
N LEU A 345 17.16 -9.44 -12.57
CA LEU A 345 15.90 -9.08 -11.92
C LEU A 345 15.85 -7.60 -11.57
N THR A 346 16.97 -7.02 -11.11
CA THR A 346 17.08 -5.58 -10.87
C THR A 346 16.82 -4.79 -12.14
N THR A 347 17.42 -5.19 -13.26
CA THR A 347 17.25 -4.55 -14.56
C THR A 347 15.81 -4.71 -15.05
N LYS A 348 15.21 -5.89 -14.94
CA LYS A 348 13.81 -6.13 -15.30
C LYS A 348 12.86 -5.26 -14.47
N LEU A 349 13.07 -5.17 -13.16
CA LEU A 349 12.24 -4.35 -12.27
C LEU A 349 12.40 -2.86 -12.56
N ARG A 350 13.64 -2.39 -12.80
CA ARG A 350 13.93 -1.00 -13.21
C ARG A 350 13.25 -0.67 -14.54
N LEU A 351 13.36 -1.54 -15.54
CA LEU A 351 12.70 -1.34 -16.84
C LEU A 351 11.17 -1.30 -16.70
N LYS A 352 10.57 -2.17 -15.89
CA LYS A 352 9.12 -2.11 -15.60
C LYS A 352 8.74 -0.81 -14.89
N THR A 353 9.58 -0.31 -13.99
CA THR A 353 9.37 0.97 -13.31
C THR A 353 9.50 2.15 -14.27
N ILE A 354 10.53 2.17 -15.12
CA ILE A 354 10.72 3.23 -16.14
C ILE A 354 9.52 3.27 -17.09
N LYS A 355 9.07 2.12 -17.59
CA LYS A 355 7.88 2.05 -18.44
C LYS A 355 6.66 2.67 -17.78
N ARG A 356 6.54 2.58 -16.47
CA ARG A 356 5.42 3.12 -15.72
C ARG A 356 5.55 4.61 -15.40
N THR A 357 6.75 5.09 -15.07
CA THR A 357 6.96 6.48 -14.60
C THR A 357 7.27 7.49 -15.70
N THR A 358 7.96 7.05 -16.77
CA THR A 358 8.48 7.96 -17.82
C THR A 358 7.63 8.02 -19.08
N LEU A 359 6.77 7.05 -19.33
CA LEU A 359 6.04 6.93 -20.60
C LEU A 359 4.57 7.34 -20.51
N GLY A 360 4.21 8.08 -19.47
CA GLY A 360 2.85 8.54 -19.21
C GLY A 360 2.18 9.20 -20.42
N THR A 361 1.53 8.40 -21.22
CA THR A 361 0.50 8.90 -22.12
C THR A 361 -0.64 9.44 -21.27
N SER A 362 -1.20 10.58 -21.61
CA SER A 362 -2.39 11.10 -20.92
C SER A 362 -3.54 10.10 -21.02
N TYR A 363 -4.43 10.10 -20.04
CA TYR A 363 -5.63 9.26 -20.00
C TYR A 363 -6.38 9.23 -21.35
N GLU A 364 -6.64 10.40 -21.94
CA GLU A 364 -7.31 10.52 -23.22
C GLU A 364 -6.53 9.89 -24.40
N LYS A 365 -5.21 10.04 -24.40
CA LYS A 365 -4.38 9.41 -25.44
C LYS A 365 -4.33 7.90 -25.28
N ALA A 366 -4.27 7.41 -24.04
CA ALA A 366 -4.35 5.98 -23.74
C ALA A 366 -5.69 5.40 -24.21
N ARG A 367 -6.81 6.05 -23.88
CA ARG A 367 -8.14 5.63 -24.40
C ARG A 367 -8.23 5.62 -25.91
N LYS A 368 -7.66 6.61 -26.59
CA LYS A 368 -7.61 6.62 -28.08
C LYS A 368 -6.85 5.40 -28.63
N ILE A 369 -5.74 5.02 -28.01
CA ILE A 369 -5.00 3.80 -28.41
C ILE A 369 -5.86 2.55 -28.19
N ILE A 370 -6.48 2.41 -27.03
CA ILE A 370 -7.34 1.28 -26.65
C ILE A 370 -8.48 1.13 -27.66
N VAL A 371 -9.21 2.20 -27.93
CA VAL A 371 -10.31 2.23 -28.89
C VAL A 371 -9.83 1.87 -30.29
N SER A 372 -8.70 2.43 -30.74
CA SER A 372 -8.12 2.14 -32.06
C SER A 372 -7.70 0.68 -32.21
N LYS A 373 -7.40 -0.01 -31.12
CA LYS A 373 -7.04 -1.45 -31.11
C LYS A 373 -8.22 -2.36 -30.78
N ASN A 374 -9.41 -1.78 -30.56
CA ASN A 374 -10.65 -2.50 -30.27
C ASN A 374 -10.54 -3.45 -29.06
N ILE A 375 -9.84 -3.00 -28.02
CA ILE A 375 -9.64 -3.75 -26.77
C ILE A 375 -10.95 -3.76 -25.97
N LYS A 376 -11.39 -4.94 -25.49
CA LYS A 376 -12.72 -5.13 -24.87
C LYS A 376 -12.70 -5.77 -23.49
N ASN A 377 -11.54 -6.23 -23.03
CA ASN A 377 -11.39 -6.83 -21.71
C ASN A 377 -9.99 -6.53 -21.14
N LYS A 378 -9.81 -6.85 -19.87
CA LYS A 378 -8.55 -6.60 -19.16
C LYS A 378 -7.40 -7.44 -19.71
N GLU A 379 -7.66 -8.67 -20.08
CA GLU A 379 -6.67 -9.60 -20.61
C GLU A 379 -6.07 -9.05 -21.91
N GLU A 380 -6.90 -8.65 -22.86
CA GLU A 380 -6.47 -8.01 -24.12
C GLU A 380 -5.71 -6.69 -23.84
N TYR A 381 -6.14 -5.93 -22.84
CA TYR A 381 -5.46 -4.71 -22.45
C TYR A 381 -4.05 -4.98 -21.93
N PHE A 382 -3.88 -5.97 -21.06
CA PHE A 382 -2.57 -6.34 -20.54
C PHE A 382 -1.64 -6.88 -21.63
N GLU A 383 -2.15 -7.69 -22.57
CA GLU A 383 -1.39 -8.11 -23.74
C GLU A 383 -0.98 -6.92 -24.64
N LEU A 384 -1.85 -5.90 -24.75
CA LEU A 384 -1.51 -4.68 -25.47
C LEU A 384 -0.43 -3.88 -24.73
N CYS A 385 -0.47 -3.81 -23.40
CA CYS A 385 0.56 -3.14 -22.60
C CYS A 385 1.95 -3.78 -22.76
N GLU A 386 2.02 -5.08 -23.00
CA GLU A 386 3.29 -5.75 -23.31
C GLU A 386 3.87 -5.31 -24.66
N LYS A 387 3.01 -5.02 -25.62
CA LYS A 387 3.38 -4.63 -26.99
C LYS A 387 3.51 -3.12 -27.17
N ASP A 388 2.77 -2.34 -26.39
CA ASP A 388 2.74 -0.88 -26.46
C ASP A 388 3.09 -0.25 -25.10
N ASN A 389 4.34 0.10 -24.94
CA ASN A 389 4.90 0.65 -23.70
C ASN A 389 4.37 2.06 -23.35
N ARG A 390 3.55 2.68 -24.18
CA ARG A 390 2.86 3.95 -23.88
C ARG A 390 1.68 3.74 -22.94
N LEU A 391 1.19 2.51 -22.79
CA LEU A 391 0.07 2.18 -21.92
C LEU A 391 0.56 1.76 -20.54
N SER A 392 -0.17 2.16 -19.51
CA SER A 392 0.13 1.76 -18.13
C SER A 392 -0.43 0.37 -17.85
N ILE A 393 0.36 -0.47 -17.20
CA ILE A 393 -0.11 -1.78 -16.68
C ILE A 393 -1.10 -1.58 -15.51
N GLU A 394 -1.08 -0.43 -14.86
CA GLU A 394 -1.98 -0.08 -13.74
C GLU A 394 -2.61 1.29 -13.99
N PRO A 395 -3.60 1.35 -14.91
CA PRO A 395 -4.24 2.61 -15.26
C PRO A 395 -4.99 3.24 -14.08
N GLU A 396 -5.49 2.43 -13.14
CA GLU A 396 -6.16 2.89 -11.92
C GLU A 396 -5.25 3.78 -11.07
N LEU A 397 -3.96 3.47 -11.03
CA LEU A 397 -2.97 4.23 -10.28
C LEU A 397 -2.36 5.36 -11.11
N THR A 398 -2.09 5.09 -12.39
CA THR A 398 -1.44 6.04 -13.30
C THR A 398 -2.34 7.22 -13.62
N TYR A 399 -3.63 6.96 -13.78
CA TYR A 399 -4.65 7.96 -14.10
C TYR A 399 -5.56 8.20 -12.90
N ASN A 400 -4.96 8.19 -11.70
CA ASN A 400 -5.69 8.48 -10.47
C ASN A 400 -6.42 9.82 -10.63
N GLY A 401 -7.74 9.79 -10.39
CA GLY A 401 -8.59 10.93 -10.60
C GLY A 401 -9.28 11.02 -11.97
N GLN A 402 -8.81 10.28 -12.98
CA GLN A 402 -9.44 10.20 -14.30
C GLN A 402 -9.95 8.79 -14.60
N PHE A 403 -9.36 7.78 -13.97
CA PHE A 403 -9.81 6.40 -14.11
C PHE A 403 -10.96 6.13 -13.15
N THR A 404 -12.13 5.92 -13.67
CA THR A 404 -13.36 5.61 -12.91
C THR A 404 -13.54 4.10 -12.76
N ASN A 405 -13.54 3.40 -13.87
CA ASN A 405 -13.67 1.94 -13.96
C ASN A 405 -13.14 1.43 -15.31
N TRP A 406 -12.97 0.12 -15.41
CA TRP A 406 -12.45 -0.52 -16.62
C TRP A 406 -13.38 -0.42 -17.82
N ILE A 407 -14.70 -0.39 -17.60
CA ILE A 407 -15.70 -0.30 -18.67
C ILE A 407 -15.56 1.03 -19.39
N GLU A 408 -15.49 2.11 -18.64
CA GLU A 408 -15.29 3.46 -19.18
C GLU A 408 -13.90 3.61 -19.79
N TYR A 409 -12.86 3.12 -19.13
CA TYR A 409 -11.49 3.21 -19.61
C TYR A 409 -11.29 2.48 -20.94
N LEU A 410 -11.84 1.27 -21.08
CA LEU A 410 -11.80 0.50 -22.31
C LEU A 410 -12.82 0.97 -23.37
N SER A 411 -13.68 1.93 -23.05
CA SER A 411 -14.74 2.45 -23.93
C SER A 411 -15.66 1.34 -24.47
N ILE A 412 -16.12 0.47 -23.57
CA ILE A 412 -16.98 -0.65 -23.91
C ILE A 412 -18.40 -0.12 -24.11
N GLU A 413 -18.81 0.01 -25.37
CA GLU A 413 -20.16 0.48 -25.74
C GLU A 413 -21.24 -0.61 -25.66
N ARG A 414 -20.87 -1.84 -25.35
CA ARG A 414 -21.79 -2.98 -25.38
C ARG A 414 -22.70 -2.93 -24.17
N ILE A 415 -24.00 -2.98 -24.40
CA ILE A 415 -25.01 -3.16 -23.35
C ILE A 415 -25.07 -4.65 -23.04
N TYR A 416 -24.62 -5.02 -21.86
CA TYR A 416 -24.80 -6.36 -21.30
C TYR A 416 -26.12 -6.45 -20.55
N TYR A 417 -26.55 -7.65 -20.19
CA TYR A 417 -27.70 -7.86 -19.34
C TYR A 417 -27.61 -6.97 -18.08
N ASP A 418 -28.72 -6.37 -17.66
CA ASP A 418 -28.81 -5.79 -16.33
C ASP A 418 -28.72 -6.88 -15.25
N LEU A 419 -28.44 -6.50 -14.00
CA LEU A 419 -28.21 -7.47 -12.92
C LEU A 419 -29.40 -8.44 -12.74
N GLU A 420 -30.61 -7.97 -12.90
CA GLU A 420 -31.82 -8.78 -12.70
C GLU A 420 -31.96 -9.83 -13.81
N THR A 421 -31.88 -9.39 -15.04
CA THR A 421 -31.89 -10.26 -16.24
C THR A 421 -30.68 -11.21 -16.23
N CYS A 422 -29.51 -10.73 -15.81
CA CYS A 422 -28.33 -11.59 -15.65
C CYS A 422 -28.56 -12.74 -14.68
N ILE A 423 -29.17 -12.44 -13.51
CA ILE A 423 -29.48 -13.46 -12.49
C ILE A 423 -30.47 -14.50 -13.05
N GLU A 424 -31.47 -14.07 -13.80
CA GLU A 424 -32.45 -14.96 -14.44
C GLU A 424 -31.77 -15.85 -15.47
N LYS A 425 -30.97 -15.27 -16.36
CA LYS A 425 -30.23 -16.00 -17.39
C LYS A 425 -29.21 -16.98 -16.83
N VAL A 426 -28.46 -16.58 -15.81
CA VAL A 426 -27.57 -17.48 -15.06
C VAL A 426 -28.34 -18.67 -14.50
N ASN A 427 -29.52 -18.47 -13.97
CA ASN A 427 -30.38 -19.54 -13.50
C ASN A 427 -30.82 -20.48 -14.60
N GLU A 428 -31.28 -19.95 -15.72
CA GLU A 428 -31.73 -20.72 -16.88
C GLU A 428 -30.59 -21.57 -17.45
N LEU A 429 -29.41 -20.97 -17.66
CA LEU A 429 -28.23 -21.65 -18.19
C LEU A 429 -27.69 -22.72 -17.22
N LEU A 430 -27.69 -22.44 -15.93
CA LEU A 430 -27.28 -23.43 -14.90
C LEU A 430 -28.24 -24.61 -14.76
N ILE A 431 -29.52 -24.44 -15.17
CA ILE A 431 -30.49 -25.54 -15.24
C ILE A 431 -30.23 -26.40 -16.48
N LEU A 432 -29.99 -25.76 -17.62
CA LEU A 432 -29.78 -26.40 -18.91
C LEU A 432 -28.43 -27.14 -19.00
N HIS A 433 -27.36 -26.57 -18.43
CA HIS A 433 -26.01 -27.08 -18.52
C HIS A 433 -25.54 -27.65 -17.18
N ASN A 434 -25.89 -28.93 -16.93
CA ASN A 434 -25.48 -29.64 -15.70
C ASN A 434 -23.96 -29.68 -15.48
N GLU A 435 -23.16 -29.54 -16.53
CA GLU A 435 -21.70 -29.54 -16.43
C GLU A 435 -21.15 -28.25 -15.80
N ILE A 436 -21.76 -27.10 -16.07
CA ILE A 436 -21.39 -25.83 -15.45
C ILE A 436 -21.56 -25.90 -13.93
N LYS A 437 -22.52 -26.68 -13.42
CA LYS A 437 -22.70 -26.88 -11.98
C LYS A 437 -21.51 -27.53 -11.26
N LYS A 438 -20.67 -28.27 -11.95
CA LYS A 438 -19.49 -28.92 -11.37
C LYS A 438 -18.38 -27.92 -11.02
N HIS A 439 -18.37 -26.75 -11.65
CA HIS A 439 -17.36 -25.70 -11.50
C HIS A 439 -17.76 -24.57 -10.54
N TYR A 440 -18.77 -24.78 -9.70
CA TYR A 440 -19.22 -23.77 -8.72
C TYR A 440 -18.14 -23.28 -7.75
N LEU A 441 -17.03 -24.00 -7.60
CA LEU A 441 -15.91 -23.61 -6.76
C LEU A 441 -14.98 -22.61 -7.45
N ASP A 442 -14.95 -22.59 -8.78
CA ASP A 442 -14.20 -21.60 -9.56
C ASP A 442 -15.15 -20.74 -10.39
N LEU A 443 -15.53 -19.60 -9.82
CA LEU A 443 -16.49 -18.68 -10.41
C LEU A 443 -15.98 -18.03 -11.70
N SER A 444 -14.67 -17.92 -11.85
CA SER A 444 -14.07 -17.35 -13.07
C SER A 444 -14.29 -18.26 -14.27
N ILE A 445 -14.22 -19.57 -14.06
CA ILE A 445 -14.54 -20.59 -15.09
C ILE A 445 -16.02 -20.51 -15.46
N VAL A 446 -16.91 -20.41 -14.46
CA VAL A 446 -18.35 -20.30 -14.70
C VAL A 446 -18.68 -19.05 -15.50
N CYS A 447 -18.10 -17.90 -15.18
CA CYS A 447 -18.32 -16.66 -15.92
C CYS A 447 -17.80 -16.78 -17.37
N LYS A 448 -16.64 -17.43 -17.56
CA LYS A 448 -16.08 -17.66 -18.89
C LYS A 448 -17.01 -18.55 -19.74
N GLU A 449 -17.48 -19.65 -19.20
CA GLU A 449 -18.40 -20.56 -19.88
C GLU A 449 -19.74 -19.88 -20.22
N LEU A 450 -20.28 -19.05 -19.30
CA LEU A 450 -21.48 -18.27 -19.57
C LEU A 450 -21.28 -17.25 -20.69
N CYS A 451 -20.13 -16.59 -20.78
CA CYS A 451 -19.80 -15.69 -21.87
C CYS A 451 -19.65 -16.41 -23.21
N GLU A 452 -19.17 -17.66 -23.21
CA GLU A 452 -19.07 -18.48 -24.41
C GLU A 452 -20.46 -18.97 -24.89
N LEU A 453 -21.38 -19.21 -23.96
CA LEU A 453 -22.75 -19.66 -24.25
C LEU A 453 -23.63 -18.49 -24.73
N ASP A 454 -23.49 -17.33 -24.14
CA ASP A 454 -24.25 -16.14 -24.48
C ASP A 454 -23.36 -14.87 -24.42
N ASN A 455 -23.11 -14.29 -25.55
CA ASN A 455 -22.22 -13.16 -25.74
C ASN A 455 -22.78 -11.82 -25.21
N ILE A 456 -23.97 -11.80 -24.60
CA ILE A 456 -24.56 -10.65 -23.92
C ILE A 456 -24.16 -10.61 -22.43
N PHE A 457 -23.47 -11.63 -21.91
CA PHE A 457 -22.81 -11.53 -20.63
C PHE A 457 -21.52 -10.69 -20.72
N PRO A 458 -21.14 -9.97 -19.64
CA PRO A 458 -19.85 -9.28 -19.60
C PRO A 458 -18.69 -10.26 -19.76
N PRO A 459 -17.61 -9.89 -20.47
CA PRO A 459 -16.39 -10.71 -20.53
C PRO A 459 -15.86 -11.05 -19.12
N ASN A 460 -15.16 -12.17 -19.02
CA ASN A 460 -14.49 -12.55 -17.79
C ASN A 460 -13.60 -11.38 -17.27
N GLY A 461 -13.63 -11.12 -15.98
CA GLY A 461 -12.92 -10.01 -15.36
C GLY A 461 -13.70 -8.68 -15.28
N LEU A 462 -14.81 -8.51 -16.02
CA LEU A 462 -15.65 -7.30 -15.94
C LEU A 462 -16.94 -7.47 -15.13
N TRP A 463 -17.31 -8.68 -14.75
CA TRP A 463 -18.56 -8.95 -14.07
C TRP A 463 -18.73 -8.18 -12.75
N VAL A 464 -17.68 -8.16 -11.94
CA VAL A 464 -17.69 -7.49 -10.63
C VAL A 464 -17.92 -6.00 -10.79
N GLU A 465 -17.24 -5.38 -11.76
CA GLU A 465 -17.34 -3.94 -12.02
C GLU A 465 -18.65 -3.57 -12.70
N TYR A 466 -19.07 -4.35 -13.69
CA TYR A 466 -20.29 -4.06 -14.45
C TYR A 466 -21.55 -4.15 -13.59
N TYR A 467 -21.61 -5.17 -12.71
CA TYR A 467 -22.76 -5.35 -11.81
C TYR A 467 -22.58 -4.68 -10.45
N ASN A 468 -21.47 -3.95 -10.24
CA ASN A 468 -21.16 -3.25 -8.99
C ASN A 468 -21.29 -4.14 -7.74
N VAL A 469 -20.79 -5.35 -7.82
CA VAL A 469 -20.77 -6.33 -6.72
C VAL A 469 -19.35 -6.42 -6.14
N LYS A 470 -19.22 -6.83 -4.87
CA LYS A 470 -17.91 -6.95 -4.22
C LYS A 470 -17.12 -8.15 -4.69
N ASP A 471 -17.82 -9.22 -5.00
CA ASP A 471 -17.27 -10.51 -5.44
C ASP A 471 -18.29 -11.18 -6.35
N LEU A 472 -17.84 -12.00 -7.29
CA LEU A 472 -18.71 -12.85 -8.13
C LEU A 472 -19.64 -13.75 -7.31
N ARG A 473 -19.23 -14.14 -6.09
CA ARG A 473 -20.06 -14.90 -5.15
C ARG A 473 -21.33 -14.16 -4.77
N ASP A 474 -21.32 -12.85 -4.75
CA ASP A 474 -22.50 -12.07 -4.42
C ASP A 474 -23.63 -12.30 -5.44
N ILE A 475 -23.30 -12.44 -6.73
CA ILE A 475 -24.27 -12.76 -7.79
C ILE A 475 -24.90 -14.13 -7.51
N ILE A 476 -24.11 -15.14 -7.15
CA ILE A 476 -24.62 -16.49 -6.84
C ILE A 476 -25.43 -16.51 -5.55
N ILE A 477 -25.06 -15.72 -4.55
CA ILE A 477 -25.82 -15.60 -3.29
C ILE A 477 -27.20 -14.97 -3.58
N ILE A 478 -27.25 -13.96 -4.45
CA ILE A 478 -28.50 -13.31 -4.86
C ILE A 478 -29.39 -14.31 -5.63
N VAL A 479 -28.80 -15.08 -6.56
CA VAL A 479 -29.47 -16.15 -7.29
C VAL A 479 -30.09 -17.18 -6.35
N ASN A 480 -29.33 -17.65 -5.36
CA ASN A 480 -29.78 -18.65 -4.40
C ASN A 480 -30.87 -18.13 -3.43
N LYS A 481 -30.81 -16.84 -3.05
CA LYS A 481 -31.85 -16.18 -2.24
C LYS A 481 -33.16 -16.08 -3.01
N LYS A 482 -33.14 -15.64 -4.29
CA LYS A 482 -34.34 -15.57 -5.14
C LYS A 482 -34.99 -16.96 -5.33
N LYS A 483 -34.20 -18.03 -5.49
CA LYS A 483 -34.71 -19.41 -5.55
C LYS A 483 -35.44 -19.85 -4.27
N LYS A 484 -34.92 -19.50 -3.10
CA LYS A 484 -35.59 -19.81 -1.81
C LYS A 484 -36.88 -19.05 -1.62
N MET A 485 -36.97 -17.80 -2.11
CA MET A 485 -38.21 -17.00 -2.05
C MET A 485 -39.27 -17.46 -3.07
N GLY A 486 -38.85 -17.93 -4.27
CA GLY A 486 -39.78 -18.48 -5.26
C GLY A 486 -40.25 -19.91 -4.98
N ALA A 487 -39.64 -20.62 -4.01
CA ALA A 487 -40.09 -21.94 -3.57
C ALA A 487 -41.10 -21.88 -2.38
N ILE A 488 -41.47 -20.65 -1.97
CA ILE A 488 -42.42 -20.39 -0.88
C ILE A 488 -43.74 -19.80 -1.45
N ILE A 489 -43.86 -19.68 -2.77
CA ILE A 489 -45.09 -19.43 -3.49
C ILE A 489 -45.45 -20.68 -4.30
#